data_62378f0cf9653bae9d6e4100db42586c
#
_entry.id   62378f0cf9653bae9d6e4100db42586c
#
_cell.length_a   1.000
_cell.length_b   1.000
_cell.length_c   1.000
_cell.angle_alpha   90.00
_cell.angle_beta   90.00
_cell.angle_gamma   90.00
#
_symmetry.space_group_name_H-M   'P 1'
#
loop_
_entity.id
_entity.type
_entity.pdbx_description
1 polymer ?
#
loop_
_entity_poly.entity_id
_entity_poly.type
_entity_poly.pdbx_seq_one_letter_code
_entity_poly.pdbx_strand_id
1 'polypeptide(L)'
;MGNSPIHAVIERWHAHTRGELQNGLDQLLDDDVVFYSPIVFTPQQGKAITTLYLQAAGQTLPGEKTSNPAQTESNDAPKGFRYTKEILDGYNAVLEFETTIEGKYVNGIDMITCNDAGKITEFRVMIRPLQAINLVHKQMGEMLERMKPKN
;
A
#
# COMPACT_ATOMS: atom_id res chain seq x y z
N MET A 1 26.44 13.80 -3.61
CA MET A 1 25.73 12.80 -4.34
C MET A 1 24.26 12.92 -4.14
N GLY A 2 23.54 13.12 -5.21
CA GLY A 2 22.11 13.22 -5.12
C GLY A 2 21.46 11.86 -4.92
N ASN A 3 20.35 11.86 -4.19
CA ASN A 3 19.52 10.68 -4.12
C ASN A 3 18.86 10.45 -5.46
N SER A 4 18.61 9.20 -5.80
CA SER A 4 17.86 8.90 -7.01
C SER A 4 16.43 9.41 -6.86
N PRO A 5 15.71 9.62 -7.99
CA PRO A 5 14.35 10.18 -7.94
C PRO A 5 13.39 9.44 -7.01
N ILE A 6 13.55 8.14 -6.88
CA ILE A 6 12.62 7.35 -6.06
C ILE A 6 12.67 7.72 -4.58
N HIS A 7 13.80 8.24 -4.10
CA HIS A 7 13.93 8.57 -2.68
C HIS A 7 12.90 9.62 -2.25
N ALA A 8 12.76 10.69 -3.01
CA ALA A 8 11.79 11.73 -2.67
C ALA A 8 10.35 11.20 -2.78
N VAL A 9 10.09 10.35 -3.76
CA VAL A 9 8.77 9.77 -3.94
C VAL A 9 8.40 8.90 -2.74
N ILE A 10 9.33 8.08 -2.27
CA ILE A 10 9.04 7.20 -1.15
C ILE A 10 8.90 7.98 0.17
N GLU A 11 9.66 9.05 0.36
CA GLU A 11 9.42 9.92 1.51
C GLU A 11 8.00 10.46 1.52
N ARG A 12 7.52 10.91 0.36
CA ARG A 12 6.16 11.42 0.23
C ARG A 12 5.12 10.31 0.38
N TRP A 13 5.43 9.10 -0.10
CA TRP A 13 4.56 7.96 0.11
C TRP A 13 4.39 7.66 1.60
N HIS A 14 5.49 7.66 2.35
CA HIS A 14 5.41 7.44 3.79
C HIS A 14 4.63 8.56 4.48
N ALA A 15 4.82 9.80 4.07
CA ALA A 15 4.03 10.91 4.61
C ALA A 15 2.55 10.69 4.35
N HIS A 16 2.21 10.24 3.14
CA HIS A 16 0.82 9.93 2.81
C HIS A 16 0.26 8.82 3.71
N THR A 17 1.03 7.76 3.95
CA THR A 17 0.53 6.66 4.79
C THR A 17 0.34 7.08 6.25
N ARG A 18 1.07 8.11 6.69
CA ARG A 18 0.89 8.67 8.04
C ARG A 18 -0.22 9.72 8.11
N GLY A 19 -0.88 10.00 6.99
CA GLY A 19 -1.92 11.02 6.93
C GLY A 19 -1.40 12.44 6.96
N GLU A 20 -0.13 12.63 6.65
CA GLU A 20 0.51 13.95 6.74
C GLU A 20 0.49 14.73 5.43
N LEU A 21 0.04 14.11 4.37
CA LEU A 21 0.06 14.72 3.04
C LEU A 21 -1.37 14.90 2.54
N GLN A 22 -1.78 16.16 2.39
CA GLN A 22 -3.11 16.47 1.89
C GLN A 22 -3.20 16.10 0.42
N ASN A 23 -4.27 15.38 0.04
CA ASN A 23 -4.44 14.90 -1.34
C ASN A 23 -3.23 14.10 -1.82
N GLY A 24 -2.67 13.26 -0.92
CA GLY A 24 -1.41 12.59 -1.18
C GLY A 24 -1.41 11.74 -2.44
N LEU A 25 -2.44 10.93 -2.63
CA LEU A 25 -2.49 10.07 -3.82
C LEU A 25 -2.61 10.88 -5.09
N ASP A 26 -3.40 11.95 -5.08
CA ASP A 26 -3.54 12.80 -6.26
C ASP A 26 -2.19 13.43 -6.64
N GLN A 27 -1.42 13.83 -5.64
CA GLN A 27 -0.10 14.42 -5.88
C GLN A 27 0.94 13.39 -6.29
N LEU A 28 0.85 12.18 -5.76
CA LEU A 28 1.87 11.15 -5.97
C LEU A 28 1.70 10.37 -7.25
N LEU A 29 0.46 10.14 -7.69
CA LEU A 29 0.20 9.26 -8.83
C LEU A 29 0.24 10.04 -10.14
N ASP A 30 0.91 9.45 -11.14
CA ASP A 30 0.84 9.94 -12.51
C ASP A 30 -0.57 9.66 -13.05
N ASP A 31 -1.04 10.50 -13.98
CA ASP A 31 -2.36 10.31 -14.57
C ASP A 31 -2.48 8.96 -15.27
N ASP A 32 -1.37 8.47 -15.82
CA ASP A 32 -1.35 7.19 -16.54
C ASP A 32 -0.82 6.03 -15.70
N VAL A 33 -0.83 6.18 -14.38
CA VAL A 33 -0.34 5.14 -13.48
C VAL A 33 -1.05 3.81 -13.71
N VAL A 34 -0.30 2.71 -13.58
CA VAL A 34 -0.86 1.36 -13.68
C VAL A 34 -0.72 0.67 -12.33
N PHE A 35 -1.82 0.12 -11.86
CA PHE A 35 -1.85 -0.63 -10.61
C PHE A 35 -1.95 -2.13 -10.90
N TYR A 36 -1.07 -2.90 -10.28
CA TYR A 36 -1.07 -4.36 -10.39
C TYR A 36 -1.46 -4.95 -9.04
N SER A 37 -2.70 -5.42 -8.97
CA SER A 37 -3.26 -5.99 -7.75
C SER A 37 -2.64 -7.36 -7.44
N PRO A 38 -2.51 -7.74 -6.17
CA PRO A 38 -2.09 -9.10 -5.84
C PRO A 38 -3.18 -10.14 -6.11
N ILE A 39 -4.39 -9.68 -6.39
CA ILE A 39 -5.56 -10.55 -6.54
C ILE A 39 -6.00 -10.64 -8.00
N VAL A 40 -6.17 -9.48 -8.64
CA VAL A 40 -6.68 -9.40 -10.01
C VAL A 40 -5.50 -9.29 -10.96
N PHE A 41 -5.34 -10.28 -11.84
CA PHE A 41 -4.20 -10.31 -12.75
C PHE A 41 -4.20 -9.16 -13.76
N THR A 42 -5.39 -8.75 -14.21
CA THR A 42 -5.51 -7.68 -15.21
C THR A 42 -5.03 -6.35 -14.63
N PRO A 43 -4.08 -5.66 -15.29
CA PRO A 43 -3.63 -4.36 -14.80
C PRO A 43 -4.75 -3.34 -14.77
N GLN A 44 -4.75 -2.48 -13.76
CA GLN A 44 -5.73 -1.42 -13.62
C GLN A 44 -5.09 -0.12 -14.03
N GLN A 45 -5.57 0.49 -15.11
CA GLN A 45 -4.92 1.65 -15.70
C GLN A 45 -5.61 2.95 -15.30
N GLY A 46 -4.81 3.93 -14.92
CA GLY A 46 -5.27 5.28 -14.65
C GLY A 46 -5.30 5.63 -13.18
N LYS A 47 -5.22 6.93 -12.92
CA LYS A 47 -5.16 7.45 -11.56
C LYS A 47 -6.44 7.14 -10.77
N ALA A 48 -7.60 7.26 -11.40
CA ALA A 48 -8.87 7.10 -10.68
C ALA A 48 -9.01 5.69 -10.11
N ILE A 49 -8.78 4.66 -10.93
CA ILE A 49 -8.92 3.28 -10.45
C ILE A 49 -7.80 2.93 -9.47
N THR A 50 -6.60 3.42 -9.71
CA THR A 50 -5.48 3.18 -8.81
C THR A 50 -5.74 3.80 -7.44
N THR A 51 -6.25 5.03 -7.42
CA THR A 51 -6.61 5.70 -6.18
C THR A 51 -7.64 4.88 -5.40
N LEU A 52 -8.64 4.36 -6.09
CA LEU A 52 -9.68 3.54 -5.46
C LEU A 52 -9.08 2.31 -4.78
N TYR A 53 -8.22 1.58 -5.51
CA TYR A 53 -7.59 0.39 -4.94
C TYR A 53 -6.68 0.69 -3.77
N LEU A 54 -5.89 1.77 -3.87
CA LEU A 54 -4.97 2.13 -2.79
C LEU A 54 -5.71 2.63 -1.56
N GLN A 55 -6.82 3.35 -1.74
CA GLN A 55 -7.65 3.75 -0.61
C GLN A 55 -8.29 2.55 0.06
N ALA A 56 -8.79 1.61 -0.72
CA ALA A 56 -9.36 0.39 -0.18
C ALA A 56 -8.32 -0.42 0.60
N ALA A 57 -7.10 -0.51 0.04
CA ALA A 57 -6.00 -1.19 0.72
C ALA A 57 -5.64 -0.49 2.03
N GLY A 58 -5.65 0.83 2.03
CA GLY A 58 -5.36 1.60 3.23
C GLY A 58 -6.35 1.36 4.35
N GLN A 59 -7.58 0.98 4.01
CA GLN A 59 -8.60 0.66 5.01
C GLN A 59 -8.61 -0.81 5.39
N THR A 60 -8.02 -1.68 4.57
CA THR A 60 -8.01 -3.12 4.80
C THR A 60 -6.70 -3.60 5.43
N LEU A 61 -5.58 -3.12 4.91
CA LEU A 61 -4.24 -3.61 5.27
C LEU A 61 -3.60 -2.98 6.50
N PRO A 62 -4.13 -1.90 7.13
CA PRO A 62 -3.56 -1.46 8.40
C PRO A 62 -3.59 -2.55 9.47
N GLY A 63 -4.45 -3.56 9.29
CA GLY A 63 -4.51 -4.68 10.20
C GLY A 63 -5.16 -4.33 11.51
N GLU A 64 -4.96 -5.19 12.48
CA GLU A 64 -5.53 -4.99 13.81
C GLU A 64 -4.73 -3.94 14.55
N LYS A 65 -5.42 -2.94 15.08
CA LYS A 65 -4.79 -1.91 15.87
C LYS A 65 -5.11 -2.17 17.34
N THR A 66 -4.07 -2.11 18.17
CA THR A 66 -4.32 -2.14 19.61
C THR A 66 -4.81 -0.77 20.02
N SER A 67 -5.94 -0.72 20.71
CA SER A 67 -6.51 0.55 21.15
C SER A 67 -5.83 1.08 22.40
N ASN A 68 -4.99 0.28 23.03
CA ASN A 68 -4.32 0.65 24.27
C ASN A 68 -2.80 0.64 24.06
N PRO A 69 -2.14 1.81 24.05
CA PRO A 69 -0.70 1.87 23.86
C PRO A 69 0.11 1.05 24.86
N ALA A 70 -0.43 0.85 26.06
CA ALA A 70 0.29 0.09 27.08
C ALA A 70 0.45 -1.38 26.70
N GLN A 71 -0.37 -1.87 25.79
CA GLN A 71 -0.26 -3.26 25.35
C GLN A 71 0.85 -3.47 24.32
N THR A 72 1.46 -2.41 23.84
CA THR A 72 2.54 -2.54 22.86
C THR A 72 3.86 -2.98 23.50
N GLU A 73 3.89 -3.07 24.82
CA GLU A 73 5.08 -3.52 25.52
C GLU A 73 5.26 -5.03 25.54
N SER A 74 4.28 -5.76 25.04
CA SER A 74 4.45 -7.20 24.92
C SER A 74 5.56 -7.49 23.91
N ASN A 75 6.24 -8.62 24.09
CA ASN A 75 7.31 -9.03 23.18
C ASN A 75 6.78 -9.51 21.84
N ASP A 76 5.48 -9.50 21.66
CA ASP A 76 4.88 -9.89 20.40
C ASP A 76 5.07 -8.79 19.36
N ALA A 77 5.21 -9.18 18.10
CA ALA A 77 5.35 -8.24 17.02
C ALA A 77 4.14 -7.30 16.96
N PRO A 78 4.34 -6.03 16.57
CA PRO A 78 3.22 -5.14 16.38
C PRO A 78 2.19 -5.74 15.43
N LYS A 79 0.90 -5.55 15.73
CA LYS A 79 -0.15 -6.17 14.94
C LYS A 79 -0.60 -5.30 13.77
N GLY A 80 -0.25 -4.03 13.77
CA GLY A 80 -0.62 -3.13 12.70
C GLY A 80 0.33 -3.23 11.51
N PHE A 81 -0.06 -2.59 10.43
CA PHE A 81 0.75 -2.54 9.22
C PHE A 81 2.08 -1.80 9.48
N ARG A 82 3.17 -2.38 8.98
CA ARG A 82 4.47 -1.74 9.06
C ARG A 82 5.35 -2.19 7.90
N TYR A 83 6.18 -1.28 7.41
CA TYR A 83 7.21 -1.63 6.45
C TYR A 83 8.44 -2.13 7.20
N THR A 84 9.00 -3.25 6.75
CA THR A 84 10.12 -3.91 7.43
C THR A 84 11.41 -3.82 6.64
N LYS A 85 11.35 -3.50 5.34
CA LYS A 85 12.53 -3.44 4.49
C LYS A 85 12.26 -2.56 3.29
N GLU A 86 13.25 -1.75 2.91
CA GLU A 86 13.16 -0.89 1.73
C GLU A 86 14.38 -1.05 0.88
N ILE A 87 14.16 -1.20 -0.41
CA ILE A 87 15.22 -1.23 -1.41
C ILE A 87 14.88 -0.14 -2.41
N LEU A 88 15.75 0.87 -2.53
CA LEU A 88 15.51 2.03 -3.39
C LEU A 88 16.65 2.16 -4.38
N ASP A 89 16.32 2.21 -5.68
CA ASP A 89 17.33 2.32 -6.71
C ASP A 89 16.76 3.01 -7.95
N GLY A 90 17.34 4.15 -8.32
CA GLY A 90 16.94 4.87 -9.51
C GLY A 90 15.50 5.34 -9.46
N TYR A 91 14.66 4.73 -10.28
CA TYR A 91 13.24 5.05 -10.36
C TYR A 91 12.37 4.00 -9.70
N ASN A 92 12.97 3.04 -9.00
CA ASN A 92 12.26 1.88 -8.49
C ASN A 92 12.46 1.69 -7.00
N ALA A 93 11.44 1.17 -6.35
CA ALA A 93 11.49 0.83 -4.94
C ALA A 93 10.79 -0.48 -4.68
N VAL A 94 11.28 -1.24 -3.70
CA VAL A 94 10.58 -2.40 -3.17
C VAL A 94 10.46 -2.18 -1.67
N LEU A 95 9.23 -2.15 -1.17
CA LEU A 95 8.94 -1.95 0.24
C LEU A 95 8.26 -3.20 0.77
N GLU A 96 8.95 -3.93 1.63
CA GLU A 96 8.35 -5.12 2.25
C GLU A 96 7.51 -4.70 3.45
N PHE A 97 6.32 -5.29 3.60
CA PHE A 97 5.45 -4.98 4.73
C PHE A 97 4.95 -6.24 5.40
N GLU A 98 4.54 -6.06 6.64
CA GLU A 98 3.89 -7.10 7.43
C GLU A 98 2.69 -6.49 8.14
N THR A 99 1.65 -7.30 8.31
CA THR A 99 0.50 -6.92 9.11
C THR A 99 -0.22 -8.20 9.57
N THR A 100 -1.26 -8.02 10.35
CA THR A 100 -2.11 -9.11 10.80
C THR A 100 -3.56 -8.73 10.52
N ILE A 101 -4.31 -9.63 9.92
CA ILE A 101 -5.73 -9.43 9.63
C ILE A 101 -6.48 -10.64 10.14
N GLU A 102 -7.45 -10.42 11.03
CA GLU A 102 -8.24 -11.49 11.64
C GLU A 102 -7.35 -12.59 12.23
N GLY A 103 -6.27 -12.17 12.88
CA GLY A 103 -5.33 -13.09 13.49
C GLY A 103 -4.39 -13.79 12.53
N LYS A 104 -4.46 -13.49 11.23
CA LYS A 104 -3.62 -14.12 10.21
C LYS A 104 -2.48 -13.21 9.82
N TYR A 105 -1.27 -13.77 9.78
CA TYR A 105 -0.09 -13.03 9.35
C TYR A 105 -0.13 -12.76 7.85
N VAL A 106 0.17 -11.53 7.48
CA VAL A 106 0.21 -11.10 6.08
C VAL A 106 1.57 -10.49 5.80
N ASN A 107 2.24 -10.96 4.77
CA ASN A 107 3.50 -10.41 4.32
C ASN A 107 3.40 -10.08 2.83
N GLY A 108 3.95 -8.95 2.44
CA GLY A 108 3.91 -8.58 1.03
C GLY A 108 4.96 -7.56 0.69
N ILE A 109 4.94 -7.16 -0.58
CA ILE A 109 5.78 -6.07 -1.06
C ILE A 109 4.96 -5.13 -1.91
N ASP A 110 5.32 -3.85 -1.82
CA ASP A 110 4.89 -2.83 -2.77
C ASP A 110 6.09 -2.55 -3.67
N MET A 111 5.94 -2.77 -4.96
CA MET A 111 6.98 -2.46 -5.93
C MET A 111 6.54 -1.21 -6.69
N ILE A 112 7.29 -0.13 -6.55
CA ILE A 112 6.87 1.20 -7.00
C ILE A 112 7.87 1.73 -8.01
N THR A 113 7.36 2.25 -9.13
CA THR A 113 8.18 2.90 -10.14
C THR A 113 7.71 4.34 -10.31
N CYS A 114 8.66 5.27 -10.43
CA CYS A 114 8.31 6.68 -10.64
C CYS A 114 8.98 7.22 -11.90
N ASN A 115 8.57 8.44 -12.29
CA ASN A 115 9.17 9.14 -13.43
C ASN A 115 10.00 10.34 -12.94
N ASP A 116 10.58 11.08 -13.88
CA ASP A 116 11.40 12.25 -13.56
C ASP A 116 10.62 13.36 -12.88
N ALA A 117 9.31 13.41 -13.07
CA ALA A 117 8.46 14.41 -12.43
C ALA A 117 8.15 14.07 -10.99
N GLY A 118 8.64 12.92 -10.49
CA GLY A 118 8.36 12.48 -9.13
C GLY A 118 6.97 11.91 -8.94
N LYS A 119 6.40 11.37 -10.02
CA LYS A 119 5.07 10.76 -9.98
C LYS A 119 5.20 9.26 -10.10
N ILE A 120 4.36 8.53 -9.39
CA ILE A 120 4.32 7.07 -9.45
C ILE A 120 3.64 6.64 -10.74
N THR A 121 4.35 5.86 -11.55
CA THR A 121 3.84 5.35 -12.82
C THR A 121 3.41 3.90 -12.75
N GLU A 122 3.94 3.13 -11.81
CA GLU A 122 3.52 1.76 -11.56
C GLU A 122 3.50 1.49 -10.07
N PHE A 123 2.47 0.79 -9.65
CA PHE A 123 2.36 0.36 -8.26
C PHE A 123 1.92 -1.10 -8.28
N ARG A 124 2.81 -1.99 -7.89
CA ARG A 124 2.58 -3.44 -7.96
C ARG A 124 2.65 -4.03 -6.57
N VAL A 125 1.64 -4.85 -6.22
CA VAL A 125 1.56 -5.44 -4.90
C VAL A 125 1.59 -6.96 -5.01
N MET A 126 2.42 -7.60 -4.17
CA MET A 126 2.48 -9.05 -4.05
C MET A 126 2.29 -9.41 -2.59
N ILE A 127 1.54 -10.47 -2.33
CA ILE A 127 1.17 -10.86 -0.96
C ILE A 127 1.32 -12.37 -0.79
N ARG A 128 1.75 -12.78 0.39
CA ARG A 128 1.80 -14.20 0.78
C ARG A 128 1.37 -14.32 2.24
N PRO A 129 1.01 -15.50 2.76
CA PRO A 129 0.79 -16.76 2.07
C PRO A 129 -0.61 -16.82 1.46
N LEU A 130 -0.98 -17.98 0.90
CA LEU A 130 -2.28 -18.13 0.24
C LEU A 130 -3.46 -17.75 1.12
N GLN A 131 -3.45 -18.16 2.39
CA GLN A 131 -4.55 -17.80 3.28
C GLN A 131 -4.67 -16.28 3.47
N ALA A 132 -3.55 -15.57 3.45
CA ALA A 132 -3.57 -14.12 3.52
C ALA A 132 -4.17 -13.52 2.25
N ILE A 133 -3.85 -14.09 1.09
CA ILE A 133 -4.41 -13.63 -0.18
C ILE A 133 -5.92 -13.80 -0.18
N ASN A 134 -6.41 -14.96 0.27
CA ASN A 134 -7.84 -15.21 0.33
C ASN A 134 -8.56 -14.22 1.24
N LEU A 135 -7.96 -13.91 2.37
CA LEU A 135 -8.53 -12.97 3.32
C LEU A 135 -8.54 -11.55 2.78
N VAL A 136 -7.42 -11.13 2.17
CA VAL A 136 -7.32 -9.81 1.55
C VAL A 136 -8.33 -9.69 0.41
N HIS A 137 -8.49 -10.74 -0.40
CA HIS A 137 -9.46 -10.76 -1.48
C HIS A 137 -10.86 -10.50 -0.94
N LYS A 138 -11.23 -11.21 0.12
CA LYS A 138 -12.54 -11.05 0.72
C LYS A 138 -12.75 -9.62 1.22
N GLN A 139 -11.79 -9.11 1.99
CA GLN A 139 -11.94 -7.79 2.60
C GLN A 139 -11.86 -6.67 1.57
N MET A 140 -10.98 -6.80 0.58
CA MET A 140 -10.89 -5.81 -0.49
C MET A 140 -12.17 -5.76 -1.31
N GLY A 141 -12.73 -6.93 -1.61
CA GLY A 141 -13.99 -7.00 -2.34
C GLY A 141 -15.12 -6.32 -1.60
N GLU A 142 -15.22 -6.56 -0.29
CA GLU A 142 -16.22 -5.91 0.53
C GLU A 142 -16.00 -4.40 0.60
N MET A 143 -14.75 -3.97 0.73
CA MET A 143 -14.43 -2.55 0.82
C MET A 143 -14.74 -1.83 -0.50
N LEU A 144 -14.35 -2.43 -1.62
CA LEU A 144 -14.62 -1.84 -2.93
C LEU A 144 -16.12 -1.73 -3.18
N GLU A 145 -16.88 -2.71 -2.73
CA GLU A 145 -18.34 -2.67 -2.86
C GLU A 145 -18.93 -1.51 -2.07
N ARG A 146 -18.43 -1.26 -0.85
CA ARG A 146 -18.89 -0.14 -0.03
C ARG A 146 -18.52 1.20 -0.65
N MET A 147 -17.42 1.26 -1.39
CA MET A 147 -16.92 2.50 -1.97
C MET A 147 -17.55 2.81 -3.32
N LYS A 148 -18.31 1.87 -3.89
CA LYS A 148 -18.97 2.13 -5.16
C LYS A 148 -20.06 3.18 -5.01
N PRO A 149 -20.20 4.07 -6.00
CA PRO A 149 -21.32 5.02 -5.97
C PRO A 149 -22.63 4.27 -5.99
N LYS A 150 -23.56 4.71 -5.17
CA LYS A 150 -24.90 4.14 -5.22
C LYS A 150 -25.67 4.83 -6.32
N ASN A 151 -26.23 4.04 -7.21
CA ASN A 151 -27.09 4.57 -8.28
C ASN A 151 -28.51 4.71 -7.77
#